data_78e79aa8b92df3e69b513f9f59ac8275
#
_entry.id   78e79aa8b92df3e69b513f9f59ac8275
#
_cell.length_a   1.000
_cell.length_b   1.000
_cell.length_c   1.000
_cell.angle_alpha   90.00
_cell.angle_beta   90.00
_cell.angle_gamma   90.00
#
_symmetry.space_group_name_H-M   'P 1'
#
loop_
_entity.id
_entity.type
_entity.pdbx_description
1 polymer ?
#
loop_
_entity_poly.entity_id
_entity_poly.type
_entity_poly.pdbx_seq_one_letter_code
_entity_poly.pdbx_strand_id
1 'polypeptide(L)'
;LTNLVFNEMLKLTGKRRLLVIALILGILISVFTYAQYRQAEENRKRFGDVNWRVAMEQRIASWQNRITSSRTPEATRKELEIRMNQQKYYLEYNVNPSEPGAPTFVRGFVKSGINLLLPLMMMIIAADLVSSEHSAGTMKVLLTHSVRRWRILLSKYLALLLSVSLIITLFGLLSAVISGLVFGFQGWGAPVLTGFKVNGGQLDASGMHLVPQWQYILMELGLAWFVSAVVATITFMFSVLVRSTAAVMGIMLACLIAGTILSTMVASWESAKYLFMVNLQLISYLEDAAPPVEGMSLGFSLLVLLIWGSAALIISFVSFTRRDVY
;
A
#
# COMPACT_ATOMS: atom_id res chain seq x y z
N LEU A 1 5.39 8.03 29.99
CA LEU A 1 5.38 7.37 28.67
C LEU A 1 5.59 8.38 27.54
N THR A 2 4.90 9.52 27.58
CA THR A 2 5.01 10.59 26.55
C THR A 2 6.45 11.05 26.32
N ASN A 3 7.21 11.32 27.40
CA ASN A 3 8.62 11.72 27.28
C ASN A 3 9.50 10.64 26.63
N LEU A 4 9.19 9.35 26.86
CA LEU A 4 9.91 8.25 26.22
C LEU A 4 9.61 8.21 24.72
N VAL A 5 8.34 8.36 24.34
CA VAL A 5 7.94 8.41 22.92
C VAL A 5 8.57 9.62 22.23
N PHE A 6 8.55 10.79 22.87
CA PHE A 6 9.17 12.00 22.34
C PHE A 6 10.68 11.82 22.11
N ASN A 7 11.39 11.21 23.06
CA ASN A 7 12.81 10.91 22.92
C ASN A 7 13.09 9.93 21.76
N GLU A 8 12.24 8.91 21.57
CA GLU A 8 12.40 7.99 20.42
C GLU A 8 12.14 8.73 19.10
N MET A 9 11.15 9.61 19.04
CA MET A 9 10.90 10.45 17.86
C MET A 9 12.09 11.39 17.58
N LEU A 10 12.68 12.00 18.60
CA LEU A 10 13.89 12.83 18.45
C LEU A 10 15.09 12.02 17.92
N LYS A 11 15.25 10.76 18.35
CA LYS A 11 16.30 9.88 17.80
C LYS A 11 16.05 9.58 16.31
N LEU A 12 14.81 9.32 15.90
CA LEU A 12 14.46 9.06 14.50
C LEU A 12 14.68 10.28 13.61
N THR A 13 14.32 11.47 14.07
CA THR A 13 14.56 12.73 13.36
C THR A 13 16.05 13.09 13.37
N GLY A 14 16.75 12.90 14.48
CA GLY A 14 18.19 13.17 14.60
C GLY A 14 19.05 12.30 13.67
N LYS A 15 18.64 11.07 13.40
CA LYS A 15 19.29 10.19 12.41
C LYS A 15 18.98 10.60 10.95
N ARG A 16 18.25 11.69 10.73
CA ARG A 16 17.83 12.23 9.41
C ARG A 16 17.10 11.23 8.51
N ARG A 17 16.65 10.08 9.04
CA ARG A 17 16.00 9.02 8.24
C ARG A 17 14.66 9.46 7.66
N LEU A 18 13.84 10.13 8.47
CA LEU A 18 12.57 10.69 8.01
C LEU A 18 12.80 11.73 6.90
N LEU A 19 13.86 12.54 7.01
CA LEU A 19 14.24 13.49 5.98
C LEU A 19 14.69 12.80 4.69
N VAL A 20 15.49 11.74 4.79
CA VAL A 20 15.92 10.95 3.62
C VAL A 20 14.71 10.29 2.95
N ILE A 21 13.78 9.71 3.72
CA ILE A 21 12.54 9.14 3.19
C ILE A 21 11.70 10.21 2.49
N ALA A 22 11.53 11.39 3.11
CA ALA A 22 10.82 12.51 2.50
C ALA A 22 11.44 12.95 1.18
N LEU A 23 12.77 13.02 1.10
CA LEU A 23 13.50 13.35 -0.10
C LEU A 23 13.33 12.28 -1.18
N ILE A 24 13.46 11.01 -0.84
CA ILE A 24 13.22 9.89 -1.77
C ILE A 24 11.77 9.94 -2.30
N LEU A 25 10.78 10.14 -1.43
CA LEU A 25 9.38 10.27 -1.84
C LEU A 25 9.20 11.47 -2.78
N GLY A 26 9.75 12.62 -2.45
CA GLY A 26 9.69 13.81 -3.30
C GLY A 26 10.28 13.58 -4.70
N ILE A 27 11.45 12.95 -4.78
CA ILE A 27 12.09 12.61 -6.05
C ILE A 27 11.23 11.61 -6.84
N LEU A 28 10.78 10.52 -6.21
CA LEU A 28 9.97 9.49 -6.87
C LEU A 28 8.66 10.06 -7.38
N ILE A 29 7.94 10.83 -6.55
CA ILE A 29 6.69 11.48 -6.95
C ILE A 29 6.93 12.40 -8.15
N SER A 30 8.00 13.20 -8.12
CA SER A 30 8.34 14.11 -9.23
C SER A 30 8.64 13.36 -10.52
N VAL A 31 9.42 12.27 -10.45
CA VAL A 31 9.75 11.42 -11.61
C VAL A 31 8.49 10.76 -12.19
N PHE A 32 7.64 10.19 -11.33
CA PHE A 32 6.38 9.59 -11.77
C PHE A 32 5.41 10.61 -12.37
N THR A 33 5.29 11.79 -11.74
CA THR A 33 4.47 12.89 -12.25
C THR A 33 4.96 13.33 -13.63
N TYR A 34 6.27 13.49 -13.81
CA TYR A 34 6.86 13.84 -15.09
C TYR A 34 6.64 12.74 -16.15
N ALA A 35 6.82 11.48 -15.78
CA ALA A 35 6.59 10.37 -16.70
C ALA A 35 5.13 10.31 -17.19
N GLN A 36 4.17 10.50 -16.27
CA GLN A 36 2.75 10.55 -16.64
C GLN A 36 2.41 11.77 -17.48
N TYR A 37 2.99 12.93 -17.19
CA TYR A 37 2.82 14.14 -18.00
C TYR A 37 3.31 13.90 -19.44
N ARG A 38 4.51 13.35 -19.60
CA ARG A 38 5.07 12.98 -20.92
C ARG A 38 4.19 11.99 -21.66
N GLN A 39 3.71 10.97 -20.99
CA GLN A 39 2.81 9.99 -21.59
C GLN A 39 1.48 10.60 -22.02
N ALA A 40 0.90 11.49 -21.22
CA ALA A 40 -0.32 12.21 -21.57
C ALA A 40 -0.11 13.11 -22.79
N GLU A 41 1.02 13.85 -22.84
CA GLU A 41 1.39 14.71 -23.96
C GLU A 41 1.62 13.90 -25.26
N GLU A 42 2.33 12.77 -25.17
CA GLU A 42 2.53 11.90 -26.33
C GLU A 42 1.22 11.30 -26.86
N ASN A 43 0.34 10.87 -25.95
CA ASN A 43 -0.99 10.36 -26.33
C ASN A 43 -1.81 11.47 -27.03
N ARG A 44 -1.77 12.70 -26.50
CA ARG A 44 -2.43 13.85 -27.13
C ARG A 44 -1.88 14.17 -28.52
N LYS A 45 -0.56 14.10 -28.70
CA LYS A 45 0.09 14.31 -30.02
C LYS A 45 -0.24 13.21 -31.01
N ARG A 46 -0.39 11.94 -30.57
CA ARG A 46 -0.67 10.81 -31.46
C ARG A 46 -2.13 10.68 -31.82
N PHE A 47 -3.04 10.94 -30.90
CA PHE A 47 -4.47 10.65 -31.03
C PHE A 47 -5.34 11.91 -31.01
N GLY A 48 -4.76 13.10 -30.78
CA GLY A 48 -5.52 14.34 -30.59
C GLY A 48 -6.29 14.36 -29.24
N ASP A 49 -7.16 15.34 -29.08
CA ASP A 49 -8.10 15.39 -27.94
C ASP A 49 -9.27 14.41 -28.19
N VAL A 50 -9.01 13.11 -28.08
CA VAL A 50 -10.04 12.09 -28.23
C VAL A 50 -11.00 12.16 -27.04
N ASN A 51 -12.29 12.24 -27.34
CA ASN A 51 -13.31 12.15 -26.30
C ASN A 51 -13.11 10.84 -25.52
N TRP A 52 -13.04 10.95 -24.19
CA TRP A 52 -12.80 9.80 -23.30
C TRP A 52 -13.80 8.65 -23.53
N ARG A 53 -15.04 8.96 -23.93
CA ARG A 53 -16.06 7.96 -24.26
C ARG A 53 -15.66 7.14 -25.48
N VAL A 54 -15.22 7.80 -26.55
CA VAL A 54 -14.76 7.12 -27.78
C VAL A 54 -13.54 6.24 -27.48
N ALA A 55 -12.59 6.74 -26.69
CA ALA A 55 -11.43 5.96 -26.28
C ALA A 55 -11.84 4.73 -25.43
N MET A 56 -12.85 4.86 -24.59
CA MET A 56 -13.36 3.77 -23.76
C MET A 56 -14.12 2.74 -24.59
N GLU A 57 -14.96 3.17 -25.54
CA GLU A 57 -15.65 2.29 -26.48
C GLU A 57 -14.68 1.50 -27.34
N GLN A 58 -13.62 2.11 -27.85
CA GLN A 58 -12.55 1.44 -28.59
C GLN A 58 -11.84 0.40 -27.71
N ARG A 59 -11.61 0.70 -26.44
CA ARG A 59 -11.01 -0.24 -25.49
C ARG A 59 -11.93 -1.43 -25.22
N ILE A 60 -13.21 -1.20 -25.02
CA ILE A 60 -14.23 -2.25 -24.86
C ILE A 60 -14.23 -3.15 -26.11
N ALA A 61 -14.26 -2.56 -27.33
CA ALA A 61 -14.23 -3.32 -28.57
C ALA A 61 -12.94 -4.17 -28.72
N SER A 62 -11.80 -3.61 -28.34
CA SER A 62 -10.52 -4.35 -28.34
C SER A 62 -10.52 -5.55 -27.39
N TRP A 63 -11.09 -5.39 -26.19
CA TRP A 63 -11.24 -6.48 -25.22
C TRP A 63 -12.26 -7.52 -25.70
N GLN A 64 -13.36 -7.11 -26.28
CA GLN A 64 -14.34 -8.00 -26.88
C GLN A 64 -13.68 -8.91 -27.93
N ASN A 65 -12.86 -8.36 -28.83
CA ASN A 65 -12.10 -9.13 -29.83
C ASN A 65 -11.11 -10.11 -29.19
N ARG A 66 -10.50 -9.75 -28.06
CA ARG A 66 -9.59 -10.65 -27.32
C ARG A 66 -10.36 -11.76 -26.60
N ILE A 67 -11.53 -11.47 -26.03
CA ILE A 67 -12.40 -12.46 -25.38
C ILE A 67 -12.88 -13.53 -26.37
N THR A 68 -13.24 -13.12 -27.60
CA THR A 68 -13.70 -14.02 -28.65
C THR A 68 -12.58 -14.85 -29.30
N SER A 69 -11.32 -14.45 -29.09
CA SER A 69 -10.16 -15.17 -29.64
C SER A 69 -9.97 -16.51 -28.91
N SER A 70 -9.84 -17.58 -29.69
CA SER A 70 -9.55 -18.93 -29.18
C SER A 70 -8.18 -19.08 -28.51
N ARG A 71 -7.27 -18.11 -28.73
CA ARG A 71 -5.92 -18.09 -28.13
C ARG A 71 -5.86 -17.51 -26.73
N THR A 72 -6.95 -16.90 -26.24
CA THR A 72 -6.96 -16.26 -24.91
C THR A 72 -7.24 -17.31 -23.83
N PRO A 73 -6.36 -17.48 -22.83
CA PRO A 73 -6.60 -18.37 -21.70
C PRO A 73 -7.89 -18.03 -20.95
N GLU A 74 -8.56 -19.03 -20.38
CA GLU A 74 -9.85 -18.86 -19.73
C GLU A 74 -9.79 -17.86 -18.55
N ALA A 75 -8.73 -17.92 -17.74
CA ALA A 75 -8.53 -16.98 -16.63
C ALA A 75 -8.43 -15.52 -17.12
N THR A 76 -7.68 -15.27 -18.19
CA THR A 76 -7.55 -13.95 -18.82
C THR A 76 -8.88 -13.49 -19.43
N ARG A 77 -9.65 -14.42 -20.00
CA ARG A 77 -10.97 -14.12 -20.57
C ARG A 77 -11.92 -13.61 -19.49
N LYS A 78 -12.04 -14.30 -18.35
CA LYS A 78 -12.86 -13.89 -17.21
C LYS A 78 -12.43 -12.50 -16.67
N GLU A 79 -11.14 -12.26 -16.54
CA GLU A 79 -10.62 -10.96 -16.12
C GLU A 79 -11.00 -9.83 -17.09
N LEU A 80 -10.86 -10.07 -18.40
CA LEU A 80 -11.24 -9.09 -19.43
C LEU A 80 -12.75 -8.84 -19.44
N GLU A 81 -13.58 -9.85 -19.21
CA GLU A 81 -15.03 -9.69 -19.09
C GLU A 81 -15.43 -8.81 -17.89
N ILE A 82 -14.81 -9.03 -16.73
CA ILE A 82 -15.02 -8.19 -15.54
C ILE A 82 -14.64 -6.74 -15.85
N ARG A 83 -13.43 -6.50 -16.38
CA ARG A 83 -12.96 -5.16 -16.73
C ARG A 83 -13.84 -4.47 -17.78
N MET A 84 -14.26 -5.23 -18.80
CA MET A 84 -15.16 -4.72 -19.84
C MET A 84 -16.51 -4.30 -19.26
N ASN A 85 -17.10 -5.09 -18.39
CA ASN A 85 -18.38 -4.78 -17.75
C ASN A 85 -18.25 -3.56 -16.82
N GLN A 86 -17.15 -3.42 -16.06
CA GLN A 86 -16.87 -2.20 -15.29
C GLN A 86 -16.83 -0.96 -16.17
N GLN A 87 -16.14 -1.02 -17.34
CA GLN A 87 -16.07 0.12 -18.25
C GLN A 87 -17.44 0.51 -18.82
N LYS A 88 -18.32 -0.45 -19.06
CA LYS A 88 -19.70 -0.17 -19.50
C LYS A 88 -20.47 0.64 -18.45
N TYR A 89 -20.32 0.34 -17.16
CA TYR A 89 -20.92 1.12 -16.09
C TYR A 89 -20.37 2.56 -16.04
N TYR A 90 -19.06 2.77 -16.27
CA TYR A 90 -18.50 4.12 -16.38
C TYR A 90 -19.12 4.93 -17.53
N LEU A 91 -19.40 4.28 -18.67
CA LEU A 91 -20.11 4.92 -19.79
C LEU A 91 -21.57 5.23 -19.44
N GLU A 92 -22.28 4.28 -18.84
CA GLU A 92 -23.68 4.38 -18.45
C GLU A 92 -23.92 5.53 -17.46
N TYR A 93 -23.07 5.60 -16.43
CA TYR A 93 -23.14 6.64 -15.40
C TYR A 93 -22.45 7.94 -15.79
N ASN A 94 -21.92 8.02 -17.02
CA ASN A 94 -21.20 9.20 -17.51
C ASN A 94 -20.06 9.68 -16.62
N VAL A 95 -19.30 8.74 -16.06
CA VAL A 95 -18.16 8.99 -15.18
C VAL A 95 -16.86 8.76 -15.95
N ASN A 96 -16.01 9.77 -16.04
CA ASN A 96 -14.69 9.63 -16.64
C ASN A 96 -13.67 9.11 -15.61
N PRO A 97 -13.22 7.84 -15.65
CA PRO A 97 -12.28 7.32 -14.67
C PRO A 97 -10.86 7.87 -14.83
N SER A 98 -10.57 8.49 -15.98
CA SER A 98 -9.26 9.04 -16.36
C SER A 98 -9.29 10.55 -16.49
N GLU A 99 -10.21 11.22 -15.79
CA GLU A 99 -10.27 12.68 -15.80
C GLU A 99 -8.91 13.27 -15.39
N PRO A 100 -8.30 14.12 -16.24
CA PRO A 100 -6.98 14.67 -15.95
C PRO A 100 -7.04 15.59 -14.74
N GLY A 101 -6.16 15.38 -13.77
CA GLY A 101 -6.11 16.18 -12.56
C GLY A 101 -5.22 15.55 -11.47
N ALA A 102 -4.86 16.35 -10.48
CA ALA A 102 -4.09 15.89 -9.34
C ALA A 102 -4.69 14.66 -8.64
N PRO A 103 -6.00 14.62 -8.35
CA PRO A 103 -6.56 13.49 -7.62
C PRO A 103 -6.47 12.16 -8.39
N THR A 104 -6.62 12.17 -9.71
CA THR A 104 -6.45 10.96 -10.54
C THR A 104 -5.02 10.43 -10.48
N PHE A 105 -4.03 11.34 -10.50
CA PHE A 105 -2.63 10.97 -10.31
C PHE A 105 -2.39 10.40 -8.91
N VAL A 106 -2.86 11.09 -7.85
CA VAL A 106 -2.70 10.65 -6.46
C VAL A 106 -3.24 9.24 -6.27
N ARG A 107 -4.46 8.97 -6.75
CA ARG A 107 -5.08 7.64 -6.70
C ARG A 107 -4.21 6.57 -7.37
N GLY A 108 -3.76 6.82 -8.60
CA GLY A 108 -2.88 5.90 -9.32
C GLY A 108 -1.53 5.69 -8.64
N PHE A 109 -0.99 6.74 -8.01
CA PHE A 109 0.29 6.68 -7.30
C PHE A 109 0.17 5.96 -5.96
N VAL A 110 -0.90 6.19 -5.19
CA VAL A 110 -1.19 5.45 -3.94
C VAL A 110 -1.32 3.96 -4.22
N LYS A 111 -2.09 3.60 -5.24
CA LYS A 111 -2.24 2.21 -5.71
C LYS A 111 -0.89 1.55 -6.01
N SER A 112 -0.04 2.22 -6.77
CA SER A 112 1.28 1.69 -7.13
C SER A 112 2.22 1.63 -5.92
N GLY A 113 2.13 2.60 -5.01
CA GLY A 113 2.99 2.75 -3.86
C GLY A 113 2.74 1.75 -2.74
N ILE A 114 1.49 1.31 -2.55
CA ILE A 114 1.13 0.41 -1.44
C ILE A 114 1.78 -0.97 -1.56
N ASN A 115 2.00 -1.45 -2.78
CA ASN A 115 2.47 -2.81 -3.01
C ASN A 115 3.93 -3.02 -2.57
N LEU A 116 4.79 -2.04 -2.78
CA LEU A 116 6.21 -2.18 -2.49
C LEU A 116 6.83 -0.94 -1.85
N LEU A 117 6.57 0.26 -2.37
CA LEU A 117 7.26 1.48 -1.96
C LEU A 117 7.00 1.82 -0.49
N LEU A 118 5.74 1.90 -0.06
CA LEU A 118 5.37 2.22 1.31
C LEU A 118 5.84 1.13 2.30
N PRO A 119 5.60 -0.18 2.07
CA PRO A 119 6.16 -1.24 2.89
C PRO A 119 7.69 -1.18 3.03
N LEU A 120 8.43 -0.89 1.96
CA LEU A 120 9.88 -0.73 2.02
C LEU A 120 10.32 0.43 2.90
N MET A 121 9.65 1.59 2.79
CA MET A 121 9.96 2.75 3.64
C MET A 121 9.72 2.44 5.12
N MET A 122 8.64 1.73 5.43
CA MET A 122 8.32 1.32 6.80
C MET A 122 9.32 0.29 7.34
N MET A 123 9.74 -0.64 6.50
CA MET A 123 10.76 -1.64 6.83
C MET A 123 12.09 -0.97 7.25
N ILE A 124 12.53 0.07 6.54
CA ILE A 124 13.78 0.78 6.85
C ILE A 124 13.75 1.39 8.26
N ILE A 125 12.62 1.97 8.65
CA ILE A 125 12.47 2.57 9.99
C ILE A 125 12.34 1.49 11.06
N ALA A 126 11.44 0.53 10.84
CA ALA A 126 11.11 -0.48 11.83
C ALA A 126 12.28 -1.42 12.12
N ALA A 127 13.06 -1.80 11.09
CA ALA A 127 14.21 -2.68 11.22
C ALA A 127 15.28 -2.15 12.17
N ASP A 128 15.45 -0.82 12.20
CA ASP A 128 16.52 -0.20 12.98
C ASP A 128 16.15 0.10 14.44
N LEU A 129 14.86 0.10 14.78
CA LEU A 129 14.38 0.60 16.07
C LEU A 129 14.94 -0.13 17.29
N VAL A 130 15.18 -1.44 17.17
CA VAL A 130 15.70 -2.28 18.27
C VAL A 130 17.02 -2.92 17.88
N SER A 131 17.16 -3.43 16.65
CA SER A 131 18.36 -4.12 16.21
C SER A 131 19.61 -3.22 16.18
N SER A 132 19.46 -1.91 15.90
CA SER A 132 20.60 -0.97 15.95
C SER A 132 21.13 -0.74 17.36
N GLU A 133 20.28 -0.78 18.37
CA GLU A 133 20.72 -0.66 19.77
C GLU A 133 21.43 -1.93 20.25
N HIS A 134 21.04 -3.09 19.70
CA HIS A 134 21.76 -4.34 19.91
C HIS A 134 23.16 -4.30 19.26
N SER A 135 23.22 -3.91 18.00
CA SER A 135 24.50 -3.86 17.26
C SER A 135 25.45 -2.78 17.78
N ALA A 136 24.95 -1.68 18.32
CA ALA A 136 25.72 -0.60 18.95
C ALA A 136 26.10 -0.88 20.41
N GLY A 137 25.64 -2.00 21.02
CA GLY A 137 25.89 -2.32 22.43
C GLY A 137 25.19 -1.39 23.43
N THR A 138 24.35 -0.45 22.98
CA THR A 138 23.67 0.52 23.84
C THR A 138 22.47 -0.05 24.57
N MET A 139 22.05 -1.27 24.22
CA MET A 139 20.92 -1.96 24.87
C MET A 139 21.16 -2.17 26.37
N LYS A 140 22.40 -2.47 26.79
CA LYS A 140 22.75 -2.63 28.21
C LYS A 140 22.49 -1.34 28.99
N VAL A 141 22.91 -0.19 28.46
CA VAL A 141 22.72 1.13 29.07
C VAL A 141 21.23 1.47 29.16
N LEU A 142 20.44 1.14 28.13
CA LEU A 142 19.00 1.39 28.13
C LEU A 142 18.28 0.59 29.23
N LEU A 143 18.71 -0.63 29.52
CA LEU A 143 18.09 -1.52 30.48
C LEU A 143 18.57 -1.29 31.93
N THR A 144 19.61 -0.49 32.17
CA THR A 144 20.04 -0.05 33.50
C THR A 144 19.17 1.10 34.05
N HIS A 145 18.38 1.75 33.23
CA HIS A 145 17.44 2.77 33.70
C HIS A 145 16.28 2.15 34.49
N SER A 146 15.76 2.87 35.49
CA SER A 146 14.67 2.46 36.40
C SER A 146 13.29 2.29 35.73
N VAL A 147 13.23 2.19 34.39
CA VAL A 147 12.00 2.07 33.62
C VAL A 147 11.70 0.61 33.31
N ARG A 148 10.46 0.17 33.52
CA ARG A 148 10.02 -1.20 33.19
C ARG A 148 10.24 -1.51 31.70
N ARG A 149 10.80 -2.66 31.35
CA ARG A 149 11.16 -3.07 29.98
C ARG A 149 10.01 -2.94 28.99
N TRP A 150 8.79 -3.33 29.38
CA TRP A 150 7.63 -3.22 28.49
C TRP A 150 7.28 -1.78 28.10
N ARG A 151 7.53 -0.79 29.01
CA ARG A 151 7.30 0.63 28.70
C ARG A 151 8.30 1.17 27.70
N ILE A 152 9.53 0.68 27.73
CA ILE A 152 10.57 1.02 26.75
C ILE A 152 10.16 0.50 25.38
N LEU A 153 9.75 -0.79 25.28
CA LEU A 153 9.33 -1.37 24.03
C LEU A 153 8.06 -0.69 23.48
N LEU A 154 7.10 -0.40 24.36
CA LEU A 154 5.87 0.30 24.00
C LEU A 154 6.15 1.70 23.45
N SER A 155 7.09 2.45 24.04
CA SER A 155 7.45 3.78 23.55
C SER A 155 8.07 3.72 22.14
N LYS A 156 8.89 2.72 21.84
CA LYS A 156 9.44 2.47 20.52
C LYS A 156 8.36 2.12 19.50
N TYR A 157 7.43 1.26 19.89
CA TYR A 157 6.31 0.87 19.03
C TYR A 157 5.37 2.05 18.72
N LEU A 158 5.05 2.88 19.73
CA LEU A 158 4.25 4.08 19.52
C LEU A 158 4.97 5.09 18.61
N ALA A 159 6.28 5.29 18.80
CA ALA A 159 7.08 6.13 17.91
C ALA A 159 7.11 5.58 16.47
N LEU A 160 7.12 4.26 16.31
CA LEU A 160 6.99 3.61 15.00
C LEU A 160 5.65 3.94 14.34
N LEU A 161 4.52 3.77 15.04
CA LEU A 161 3.19 4.06 14.51
C LEU A 161 3.02 5.56 14.15
N LEU A 162 3.57 6.46 14.97
CA LEU A 162 3.60 7.89 14.66
C LEU A 162 4.43 8.17 13.40
N SER A 163 5.56 7.49 13.22
CA SER A 163 6.38 7.61 12.01
C SER A 163 5.65 7.08 10.77
N VAL A 164 4.93 5.96 10.89
CA VAL A 164 4.06 5.44 9.81
C VAL A 164 3.02 6.49 9.42
N SER A 165 2.32 7.05 10.40
CA SER A 165 1.29 8.09 10.15
C SER A 165 1.89 9.33 9.50
N LEU A 166 3.05 9.78 9.95
CA LEU A 166 3.75 10.93 9.38
C LEU A 166 4.14 10.67 7.91
N ILE A 167 4.67 9.49 7.59
CA ILE A 167 5.10 9.16 6.23
C ILE A 167 3.92 9.04 5.29
N ILE A 168 2.81 8.40 5.69
CA ILE A 168 1.60 8.31 4.86
C ILE A 168 1.00 9.68 4.61
N THR A 169 0.94 10.53 5.63
CA THR A 169 0.47 11.92 5.47
C THR A 169 1.37 12.69 4.52
N LEU A 170 2.69 12.60 4.69
CA LEU A 170 3.67 13.24 3.82
C LEU A 170 3.56 12.73 2.37
N PHE A 171 3.39 11.43 2.18
CA PHE A 171 3.17 10.79 0.88
C PHE A 171 1.93 11.36 0.19
N GLY A 172 0.79 11.42 0.90
CA GLY A 172 -0.45 11.99 0.37
C GLY A 172 -0.33 13.48 0.03
N LEU A 173 0.27 14.28 0.93
CA LEU A 173 0.45 15.72 0.72
C LEU A 173 1.42 16.03 -0.42
N LEU A 174 2.59 15.38 -0.46
CA LEU A 174 3.56 15.59 -1.54
C LEU A 174 2.99 15.18 -2.90
N SER A 175 2.29 14.04 -2.97
CA SER A 175 1.66 13.61 -4.22
C SER A 175 0.57 14.59 -4.67
N ALA A 176 -0.26 15.10 -3.76
CA ALA A 176 -1.28 16.10 -4.09
C ALA A 176 -0.68 17.44 -4.55
N VAL A 177 0.36 17.93 -3.87
CA VAL A 177 0.99 19.21 -4.20
C VAL A 177 1.76 19.12 -5.53
N ILE A 178 2.63 18.12 -5.68
CA ILE A 178 3.47 17.99 -6.88
C ILE A 178 2.61 17.72 -8.12
N SER A 179 1.62 16.81 -8.02
CA SER A 179 0.71 16.56 -9.14
C SER A 179 -0.23 17.74 -9.43
N GLY A 180 -0.65 18.46 -8.38
CA GLY A 180 -1.48 19.65 -8.53
C GLY A 180 -0.80 20.77 -9.28
N LEU A 181 0.52 20.95 -9.09
CA LEU A 181 1.31 21.93 -9.83
C LEU A 181 1.44 21.58 -11.33
N VAL A 182 1.40 20.30 -11.68
CA VAL A 182 1.58 19.83 -13.07
C VAL A 182 0.25 19.64 -13.79
N PHE A 183 -0.74 19.01 -13.14
CA PHE A 183 -2.02 18.65 -13.76
C PHE A 183 -3.18 19.59 -13.35
N GLY A 184 -2.95 20.52 -12.43
CA GLY A 184 -4.00 21.36 -11.86
C GLY A 184 -4.68 20.71 -10.65
N PHE A 185 -5.24 21.56 -9.77
CA PHE A 185 -5.92 21.17 -8.54
C PHE A 185 -7.42 20.85 -8.74
N GLN A 186 -7.86 20.61 -9.95
CA GLN A 186 -9.26 20.30 -10.27
C GLN A 186 -9.56 18.81 -10.07
N GLY A 187 -10.84 18.45 -10.01
CA GLY A 187 -11.31 17.06 -10.03
C GLY A 187 -11.46 16.37 -8.67
N TRP A 188 -11.18 17.04 -7.53
CA TRP A 188 -11.33 16.41 -6.20
C TRP A 188 -12.76 15.99 -5.87
N GLY A 189 -13.76 16.70 -6.42
CA GLY A 189 -15.17 16.37 -6.27
C GLY A 189 -15.71 15.43 -7.37
N ALA A 190 -14.89 15.08 -8.37
CA ALA A 190 -15.32 14.20 -9.46
C ALA A 190 -15.77 12.84 -8.91
N PRO A 191 -16.87 12.27 -9.44
CA PRO A 191 -17.38 11.00 -8.97
C PRO A 191 -16.47 9.84 -9.40
N VAL A 192 -16.31 8.86 -8.50
CA VAL A 192 -15.64 7.59 -8.76
C VAL A 192 -16.63 6.48 -8.46
N LEU A 193 -16.74 5.51 -9.35
CA LEU A 193 -17.53 4.29 -9.12
C LEU A 193 -16.71 3.31 -8.28
N THR A 194 -17.31 2.78 -7.22
CA THR A 194 -16.73 1.78 -6.34
C THR A 194 -17.81 0.85 -5.77
N GLY A 195 -17.42 -0.25 -5.14
CA GLY A 195 -18.34 -1.17 -4.49
C GLY A 195 -18.82 -2.30 -5.39
N PHE A 196 -18.21 -2.51 -6.54
CA PHE A 196 -18.42 -3.73 -7.30
C PHE A 196 -17.85 -4.93 -6.53
N LYS A 197 -18.43 -6.10 -6.72
CA LYS A 197 -17.94 -7.36 -6.17
C LYS A 197 -17.72 -8.35 -7.29
N VAL A 198 -16.70 -9.17 -7.15
CA VAL A 198 -16.44 -10.27 -8.08
C VAL A 198 -16.77 -11.58 -7.39
N ASN A 199 -17.85 -12.21 -7.81
CA ASN A 199 -18.33 -13.49 -7.26
C ASN A 199 -18.30 -14.55 -8.36
N GLY A 200 -17.54 -15.64 -8.17
CA GLY A 200 -17.47 -16.74 -9.14
C GLY A 200 -17.01 -16.31 -10.56
N GLY A 201 -16.20 -15.25 -10.66
CA GLY A 201 -15.73 -14.71 -11.94
C GLY A 201 -16.73 -13.81 -12.68
N GLN A 202 -17.84 -13.44 -12.04
CA GLN A 202 -18.81 -12.48 -12.56
C GLN A 202 -18.82 -11.19 -11.75
N LEU A 203 -19.05 -10.06 -12.43
CA LEU A 203 -19.16 -8.76 -11.79
C LEU A 203 -20.58 -8.58 -11.20
N ASP A 204 -20.66 -8.38 -9.90
CA ASP A 204 -21.87 -8.01 -9.18
C ASP A 204 -21.83 -6.51 -8.88
N ALA A 205 -22.75 -5.76 -9.48
CA ALA A 205 -22.89 -4.32 -9.31
C ALA A 205 -23.90 -3.92 -8.22
N SER A 206 -24.45 -4.86 -7.44
CA SER A 206 -25.49 -4.59 -6.44
C SER A 206 -25.04 -3.63 -5.33
N GLY A 207 -23.73 -3.61 -5.03
CA GLY A 207 -23.13 -2.71 -4.05
C GLY A 207 -22.53 -1.43 -4.64
N MET A 208 -22.66 -1.21 -5.94
CA MET A 208 -22.04 -0.08 -6.62
C MET A 208 -22.62 1.26 -6.15
N HIS A 209 -21.74 2.22 -5.88
CA HIS A 209 -22.12 3.58 -5.52
C HIS A 209 -21.06 4.58 -5.97
N LEU A 210 -21.49 5.84 -6.08
CA LEU A 210 -20.62 6.95 -6.44
C LEU A 210 -20.06 7.61 -5.18
N VAL A 211 -18.76 7.80 -5.14
CA VAL A 211 -18.08 8.56 -4.10
C VAL A 211 -17.25 9.69 -4.73
N PRO A 212 -17.11 10.85 -4.08
CA PRO A 212 -16.22 11.89 -4.57
C PRO A 212 -14.75 11.42 -4.48
N GLN A 213 -13.92 11.81 -5.41
CA GLN A 213 -12.55 11.34 -5.56
C GLN A 213 -11.68 11.60 -4.32
N TRP A 214 -11.89 12.71 -3.59
CA TRP A 214 -11.18 12.97 -2.33
C TRP A 214 -11.50 11.93 -1.24
N GLN A 215 -12.75 11.49 -1.15
CA GLN A 215 -13.17 10.46 -0.19
C GLN A 215 -12.56 9.10 -0.56
N TYR A 216 -12.54 8.77 -1.84
CA TYR A 216 -11.91 7.55 -2.33
C TYR A 216 -10.41 7.52 -2.00
N ILE A 217 -9.67 8.63 -2.23
CA ILE A 217 -8.26 8.76 -1.87
C ILE A 217 -8.03 8.60 -0.36
N LEU A 218 -8.90 9.15 0.48
CA LEU A 218 -8.81 8.96 1.93
C LEU A 218 -8.99 7.48 2.33
N MET A 219 -9.91 6.75 1.68
CA MET A 219 -10.05 5.31 1.90
C MET A 219 -8.78 4.56 1.47
N GLU A 220 -8.21 4.87 0.30
CA GLU A 220 -6.94 4.29 -0.15
C GLU A 220 -5.79 4.58 0.83
N LEU A 221 -5.63 5.83 1.28
CA LEU A 221 -4.61 6.21 2.26
C LEU A 221 -4.82 5.52 3.61
N GLY A 222 -6.07 5.31 4.03
CA GLY A 222 -6.40 4.56 5.23
C GLY A 222 -5.98 3.08 5.13
N LEU A 223 -6.27 2.44 4.01
CA LEU A 223 -5.80 1.06 3.74
C LEU A 223 -4.28 0.99 3.62
N ALA A 224 -3.65 1.97 2.96
CA ALA A 224 -2.20 2.06 2.87
C ALA A 224 -1.55 2.23 4.25
N TRP A 225 -2.15 3.04 5.13
CA TRP A 225 -1.72 3.18 6.52
C TRP A 225 -1.81 1.85 7.28
N PHE A 226 -2.93 1.15 7.14
CA PHE A 226 -3.13 -0.13 7.82
C PHE A 226 -2.10 -1.19 7.37
N VAL A 227 -1.91 -1.37 6.06
CA VAL A 227 -0.90 -2.28 5.50
C VAL A 227 0.49 -1.91 6.00
N SER A 228 0.84 -0.62 5.94
CA SER A 228 2.13 -0.11 6.38
C SER A 228 2.36 -0.33 7.88
N ALA A 229 1.33 -0.15 8.71
CA ALA A 229 1.39 -0.42 10.14
C ALA A 229 1.63 -1.91 10.44
N VAL A 230 0.96 -2.81 9.72
CA VAL A 230 1.16 -4.27 9.88
C VAL A 230 2.57 -4.67 9.45
N VAL A 231 3.04 -4.23 8.27
CA VAL A 231 4.40 -4.51 7.79
C VAL A 231 5.44 -3.96 8.76
N ALA A 232 5.26 -2.74 9.25
CA ALA A 232 6.13 -2.14 10.26
C ALA A 232 6.14 -2.96 11.56
N THR A 233 4.98 -3.47 12.00
CA THR A 233 4.86 -4.30 13.22
C THR A 233 5.58 -5.65 13.07
N ILE A 234 5.42 -6.31 11.92
CA ILE A 234 6.14 -7.57 11.63
C ILE A 234 7.65 -7.31 11.56
N THR A 235 8.06 -6.23 10.89
CA THR A 235 9.48 -5.82 10.83
C THR A 235 10.02 -5.51 12.23
N PHE A 236 9.24 -4.84 13.07
CA PHE A 236 9.58 -4.55 14.46
C PHE A 236 9.79 -5.82 15.27
N MET A 237 8.96 -6.84 15.08
CA MET A 237 9.16 -8.16 15.70
C MET A 237 10.52 -8.75 15.31
N PHE A 238 10.85 -8.74 14.02
CA PHE A 238 12.17 -9.22 13.59
C PHE A 238 13.31 -8.36 14.15
N SER A 239 13.12 -7.04 14.27
CA SER A 239 14.08 -6.13 14.88
C SER A 239 14.35 -6.44 16.37
N VAL A 240 13.34 -6.98 17.08
CA VAL A 240 13.50 -7.46 18.47
C VAL A 240 14.20 -8.81 18.52
N LEU A 241 13.91 -9.72 17.58
CA LEU A 241 14.43 -11.08 17.58
C LEU A 241 15.87 -11.17 17.05
N VAL A 242 16.19 -10.41 16.02
CA VAL A 242 17.46 -10.46 15.27
C VAL A 242 18.33 -9.27 15.62
N ARG A 243 19.61 -9.51 15.91
CA ARG A 243 20.56 -8.48 16.34
C ARG A 243 21.16 -7.64 15.19
N SER A 244 20.90 -8.01 13.94
CA SER A 244 21.44 -7.35 12.76
C SER A 244 20.33 -6.65 11.96
N THR A 245 20.39 -5.33 11.81
CA THR A 245 19.47 -4.54 11.01
C THR A 245 19.44 -4.98 9.54
N ALA A 246 20.63 -5.31 8.98
CA ALA A 246 20.71 -5.78 7.60
C ALA A 246 20.01 -7.15 7.40
N ALA A 247 20.12 -8.06 8.37
CA ALA A 247 19.41 -9.34 8.31
C ALA A 247 17.90 -9.15 8.39
N VAL A 248 17.41 -8.26 9.27
CA VAL A 248 15.97 -7.92 9.35
C VAL A 248 15.46 -7.38 8.02
N MET A 249 16.20 -6.42 7.42
CA MET A 249 15.83 -5.86 6.12
C MET A 249 15.81 -6.95 5.03
N GLY A 250 16.82 -7.82 4.99
CA GLY A 250 16.89 -8.92 4.02
C GLY A 250 15.71 -9.90 4.13
N ILE A 251 15.36 -10.32 5.36
CA ILE A 251 14.21 -11.21 5.62
C ILE A 251 12.92 -10.56 5.13
N MET A 252 12.67 -9.32 5.53
CA MET A 252 11.44 -8.63 5.17
C MET A 252 11.34 -8.33 3.67
N LEU A 253 12.46 -7.94 3.04
CA LEU A 253 12.51 -7.73 1.59
C LEU A 253 12.19 -9.03 0.84
N ALA A 254 12.79 -10.14 1.26
CA ALA A 254 12.49 -11.46 0.70
C ALA A 254 11.01 -11.83 0.86
N CYS A 255 10.41 -11.56 2.03
CA CYS A 255 8.98 -11.78 2.27
C CYS A 255 8.10 -10.91 1.36
N LEU A 256 8.42 -9.63 1.18
CA LEU A 256 7.64 -8.73 0.33
C LEU A 256 7.74 -9.13 -1.15
N ILE A 257 8.94 -9.46 -1.64
CA ILE A 257 9.13 -9.94 -3.01
C ILE A 257 8.44 -11.29 -3.23
N ALA A 258 8.61 -12.23 -2.30
CA ALA A 258 7.90 -13.51 -2.35
C ALA A 258 6.38 -13.31 -2.41
N GLY A 259 5.86 -12.34 -1.64
CA GLY A 259 4.43 -12.00 -1.64
C GLY A 259 3.93 -11.51 -2.99
N THR A 260 4.68 -10.63 -3.65
CA THR A 260 4.31 -10.14 -4.99
C THR A 260 4.35 -11.26 -6.05
N ILE A 261 5.31 -12.16 -5.98
CA ILE A 261 5.40 -13.32 -6.87
C ILE A 261 4.25 -14.31 -6.57
N LEU A 262 4.06 -14.64 -5.30
CA LEU A 262 3.01 -15.56 -4.89
C LEU A 262 1.62 -15.05 -5.29
N SER A 263 1.31 -13.79 -5.10
CA SER A 263 -0.01 -13.23 -5.43
C SER A 263 -0.40 -13.39 -6.91
N THR A 264 0.59 -13.56 -7.80
CA THR A 264 0.37 -13.81 -9.23
C THR A 264 0.28 -15.30 -9.60
N MET A 265 0.79 -16.19 -8.72
CA MET A 265 0.91 -17.63 -9.01
C MET A 265 -0.06 -18.51 -8.23
N VAL A 266 -0.66 -17.98 -7.14
CA VAL A 266 -1.39 -18.80 -6.14
C VAL A 266 -2.87 -18.99 -6.41
N ALA A 267 -3.40 -18.68 -7.56
CA ALA A 267 -4.82 -18.85 -7.87
C ALA A 267 -5.35 -20.28 -7.56
N SER A 268 -4.49 -21.30 -7.63
CA SER A 268 -4.81 -22.70 -7.33
C SER A 268 -4.43 -23.15 -5.90
N TRP A 269 -3.78 -22.30 -5.10
CA TRP A 269 -3.31 -22.68 -3.75
C TRP A 269 -4.15 -22.00 -2.65
N GLU A 270 -5.23 -22.65 -2.25
CA GLU A 270 -6.18 -22.08 -1.28
C GLU A 270 -5.57 -21.64 0.05
N SER A 271 -4.56 -22.36 0.56
CA SER A 271 -3.92 -22.02 1.84
C SER A 271 -3.10 -20.73 1.79
N ALA A 272 -2.75 -20.24 0.61
CA ALA A 272 -2.00 -18.98 0.45
C ALA A 272 -2.78 -17.75 0.95
N LYS A 273 -4.12 -17.81 1.00
CA LYS A 273 -4.97 -16.73 1.54
C LYS A 273 -4.69 -16.35 3.00
N TYR A 274 -4.06 -17.24 3.79
CA TYR A 274 -3.69 -16.98 5.18
C TYR A 274 -2.30 -16.34 5.35
N LEU A 275 -1.52 -16.21 4.29
CA LEU A 275 -0.22 -15.56 4.34
C LEU A 275 -0.38 -14.03 4.33
N PHE A 276 0.29 -13.33 5.25
CA PHE A 276 0.17 -11.86 5.32
C PHE A 276 0.60 -11.19 4.02
N MET A 277 1.63 -11.69 3.37
CA MET A 277 2.20 -11.12 2.15
C MET A 277 1.24 -11.15 0.94
N VAL A 278 0.33 -12.11 0.88
CA VAL A 278 -0.70 -12.20 -0.17
C VAL A 278 -1.84 -11.20 0.08
N ASN A 279 -2.03 -10.79 1.34
CA ASN A 279 -3.11 -9.90 1.75
C ASN A 279 -2.73 -8.40 1.75
N LEU A 280 -1.55 -8.01 1.28
CA LEU A 280 -1.09 -6.61 1.32
C LEU A 280 -1.79 -5.70 0.28
N GLN A 281 -2.39 -6.27 -0.76
CA GLN A 281 -3.00 -5.51 -1.87
C GLN A 281 -4.45 -5.09 -1.57
N LEU A 282 -4.68 -4.43 -0.43
CA LEU A 282 -6.04 -4.06 0.00
C LEU A 282 -6.74 -3.07 -0.93
N ILE A 283 -6.00 -2.21 -1.61
CA ILE A 283 -6.58 -1.23 -2.54
C ILE A 283 -7.24 -1.92 -3.74
N SER A 284 -6.77 -3.09 -4.14
CA SER A 284 -7.37 -3.85 -5.24
C SER A 284 -8.86 -4.16 -5.01
N TYR A 285 -9.27 -4.29 -3.75
CA TYR A 285 -10.70 -4.50 -3.40
C TYR A 285 -11.55 -3.24 -3.57
N LEU A 286 -10.97 -2.04 -3.48
CA LEU A 286 -11.68 -0.78 -3.79
C LEU A 286 -11.85 -0.57 -5.30
N GLU A 287 -10.93 -1.12 -6.09
CA GLU A 287 -10.96 -1.07 -7.55
C GLU A 287 -11.68 -2.25 -8.18
N ASP A 288 -12.28 -3.11 -7.33
CA ASP A 288 -13.09 -4.23 -7.75
C ASP A 288 -12.32 -5.25 -8.63
N ALA A 289 -11.00 -5.35 -8.38
CA ALA A 289 -10.15 -6.36 -9.00
C ALA A 289 -10.48 -7.75 -8.43
N ALA A 290 -10.35 -8.77 -9.27
CA ALA A 290 -10.48 -10.14 -8.80
C ALA A 290 -9.45 -10.43 -7.70
N PRO A 291 -9.86 -11.05 -6.56
CA PRO A 291 -8.93 -11.37 -5.49
C PRO A 291 -7.87 -12.39 -5.97
N PRO A 292 -6.65 -12.36 -5.39
CA PRO A 292 -5.58 -13.30 -5.77
C PRO A 292 -5.96 -14.77 -5.58
N VAL A 293 -6.76 -15.07 -4.59
CA VAL A 293 -7.28 -16.43 -4.31
C VAL A 293 -8.80 -16.35 -4.16
N GLU A 294 -9.50 -17.33 -4.68
CA GLU A 294 -10.96 -17.40 -4.62
C GLU A 294 -11.45 -17.41 -3.15
N GLY A 295 -12.52 -16.67 -2.88
CA GLY A 295 -13.10 -16.53 -1.53
C GLY A 295 -12.42 -15.48 -0.63
N MET A 296 -11.38 -14.77 -1.08
CA MET A 296 -10.84 -13.63 -0.36
C MET A 296 -11.76 -12.41 -0.51
N SER A 297 -11.85 -11.62 0.56
CA SER A 297 -12.57 -10.34 0.59
C SER A 297 -11.78 -9.31 1.38
N LEU A 298 -12.14 -8.03 1.26
CA LEU A 298 -11.50 -6.97 2.04
C LEU A 298 -11.52 -7.28 3.55
N GLY A 299 -12.70 -7.68 4.08
CA GLY A 299 -12.85 -8.02 5.51
C GLY A 299 -11.99 -9.21 5.93
N PHE A 300 -11.91 -10.26 5.09
CA PHE A 300 -11.04 -11.40 5.33
C PHE A 300 -9.56 -10.98 5.38
N SER A 301 -9.10 -10.22 4.38
CA SER A 301 -7.71 -9.76 4.31
C SER A 301 -7.33 -8.84 5.47
N LEU A 302 -8.23 -7.94 5.90
CA LEU A 302 -8.04 -7.12 7.09
C LEU A 302 -7.89 -7.98 8.35
N LEU A 303 -8.72 -9.02 8.51
CA LEU A 303 -8.67 -9.92 9.66
C LEU A 303 -7.37 -10.73 9.68
N VAL A 304 -6.94 -11.29 8.55
CA VAL A 304 -5.66 -12.01 8.44
C VAL A 304 -4.50 -11.10 8.84
N LEU A 305 -4.46 -9.88 8.30
CA LEU A 305 -3.40 -8.91 8.62
C LEU A 305 -3.43 -8.49 10.10
N LEU A 306 -4.61 -8.32 10.71
CA LEU A 306 -4.75 -8.06 12.15
C LEU A 306 -4.21 -9.21 12.99
N ILE A 307 -4.49 -10.45 12.62
CA ILE A 307 -3.97 -11.63 13.33
C ILE A 307 -2.43 -11.65 13.26
N TRP A 308 -1.85 -11.48 12.07
CA TRP A 308 -0.39 -11.44 11.91
C TRP A 308 0.26 -10.28 12.68
N GLY A 309 -0.31 -9.07 12.61
CA GLY A 309 0.16 -7.90 13.35
C GLY A 309 0.09 -8.10 14.86
N SER A 310 -1.04 -8.63 15.36
CA SER A 310 -1.22 -8.92 16.79
C SER A 310 -0.26 -10.00 17.30
N ALA A 311 -0.09 -11.08 16.54
CA ALA A 311 0.86 -12.13 16.87
C ALA A 311 2.30 -11.60 16.91
N ALA A 312 2.69 -10.80 15.90
CA ALA A 312 4.01 -10.17 15.87
C ALA A 312 4.24 -9.24 17.06
N LEU A 313 3.23 -8.47 17.46
CA LEU A 313 3.31 -7.59 18.62
C LEU A 313 3.49 -8.40 19.92
N ILE A 314 2.67 -9.42 20.12
CA ILE A 314 2.74 -10.31 21.30
C ILE A 314 4.12 -10.96 21.39
N ILE A 315 4.62 -11.54 20.29
CA ILE A 315 5.96 -12.17 20.24
C ILE A 315 7.04 -11.14 20.59
N SER A 316 6.95 -9.90 20.06
CA SER A 316 7.89 -8.83 20.38
C SER A 316 7.95 -8.54 21.87
N PHE A 317 6.79 -8.36 22.51
CA PHE A 317 6.72 -8.04 23.94
C PHE A 317 7.18 -9.20 24.83
N VAL A 318 6.75 -10.41 24.53
CA VAL A 318 7.16 -11.61 25.28
C VAL A 318 8.67 -11.85 25.17
N SER A 319 9.19 -11.78 23.94
CA SER A 319 10.63 -11.97 23.72
C SER A 319 11.47 -10.90 24.40
N PHE A 320 11.09 -9.63 24.29
CA PHE A 320 11.85 -8.53 24.87
C PHE A 320 11.83 -8.53 26.41
N THR A 321 10.69 -8.87 27.03
CA THR A 321 10.55 -8.85 28.49
C THR A 321 11.23 -10.05 29.17
N ARG A 322 11.23 -11.22 28.50
CA ARG A 322 11.80 -12.47 29.03
C ARG A 322 13.28 -12.67 28.72
N ARG A 323 13.84 -11.91 27.77
CA ARG A 323 15.23 -12.10 27.32
C ARG A 323 16.20 -11.58 28.39
N ASP A 324 17.09 -12.45 28.87
CA ASP A 324 18.22 -12.03 29.69
C ASP A 324 19.24 -11.32 28.79
N VAL A 325 19.76 -10.22 29.32
CA VAL A 325 20.77 -9.40 28.61
C VAL A 325 22.13 -9.77 29.22
N TYR A 326 22.79 -10.72 28.58
CA TYR A 326 24.19 -11.02 28.87
C TYR A 326 25.13 -10.06 28.15
#